data_146b0fc7caae800e6b8f044c478eaf5b
#
_entry.id   146b0fc7caae800e6b8f044c478eaf5b
#
_cell.length_a   1.000
_cell.length_b   1.000
_cell.length_c   1.000
_cell.angle_alpha   90.00
_cell.angle_beta   90.00
_cell.angle_gamma   90.00
#
_symmetry.space_group_name_H-M   'P 1'
#
loop_
_entity.id
_entity.type
_entity.pdbx_description
1 polymer ?
#
loop_
_entity_poly.entity_id
_entity_poly.type
_entity_poly.pdbx_seq_one_letter_code
_entity_poly.pdbx_strand_id
1 'polypeptide(L)'
;ATLTNPAGTPVTVTLSNGATITIDAGKTTGTVTVDAPKDDVYKDAGKVEVTIEGATGGNFENLVPSAVPAVTNVTDTIDTSTVKLSADTSVAEGGTVTYTATVGAPVTGSPVVVTLANGQTITIGVGQTTGTATAVAANDALTGNAPITNSITGVTGGNFEDLVADKTPVSTSVTDVPDTTTLSLSASNSVAEGGQITYTATLTNAAGSPVTVT
;
A
#
# COMPACT_ATOMS: atom_id res chain seq x y z
N ALA A 1 -8.92 37.68 -20.05
CA ALA A 1 -8.17 38.95 -20.20
C ALA A 1 -9.13 40.12 -20.34
N THR A 2 -8.76 41.24 -19.75
CA THR A 2 -9.61 42.46 -19.74
C THR A 2 -8.77 43.67 -20.11
N LEU A 3 -9.29 44.49 -21.01
CA LEU A 3 -8.74 45.79 -21.41
C LEU A 3 -9.47 46.92 -20.70
N THR A 4 -8.79 48.03 -20.44
CA THR A 4 -9.40 49.24 -19.88
C THR A 4 -10.24 50.01 -20.93
N ASN A 5 -9.93 49.89 -22.22
CA ASN A 5 -10.65 50.51 -23.30
C ASN A 5 -11.01 49.47 -24.37
N PRO A 6 -12.11 49.67 -25.13
CA PRO A 6 -12.46 48.77 -26.24
C PRO A 6 -11.38 48.69 -27.32
N ALA A 7 -11.12 47.47 -27.81
CA ALA A 7 -10.16 47.23 -28.87
C ALA A 7 -10.62 47.82 -30.21
N GLY A 8 -9.80 48.61 -30.91
CA GLY A 8 -10.08 49.10 -32.26
C GLY A 8 -9.96 48.01 -33.34
N THR A 9 -9.08 47.04 -33.12
CA THR A 9 -8.91 45.81 -33.90
C THR A 9 -8.77 44.64 -32.93
N PRO A 10 -8.88 43.37 -33.36
CA PRO A 10 -8.69 42.25 -32.44
C PRO A 10 -7.33 42.29 -31.70
N VAL A 11 -7.36 41.94 -30.39
CA VAL A 11 -6.15 41.80 -29.57
C VAL A 11 -5.91 40.31 -29.33
N THR A 12 -4.68 39.86 -29.60
CA THR A 12 -4.23 38.51 -29.22
C THR A 12 -3.35 38.61 -27.97
N VAL A 13 -3.72 37.90 -26.90
CA VAL A 13 -2.98 37.81 -25.64
C VAL A 13 -2.37 36.42 -25.56
N THR A 14 -1.05 36.32 -25.39
CA THR A 14 -0.33 35.06 -25.19
C THR A 14 -0.08 34.86 -23.70
N LEU A 15 -0.44 33.67 -23.19
CA LEU A 15 -0.29 33.30 -21.79
C LEU A 15 0.95 32.40 -21.57
N SER A 16 1.49 32.38 -20.37
CA SER A 16 2.69 31.61 -20.00
C SER A 16 2.52 30.08 -20.12
N ASN A 17 1.29 29.58 -20.16
CA ASN A 17 0.98 28.18 -20.45
C ASN A 17 0.82 27.87 -21.95
N GLY A 18 1.12 28.81 -22.82
CA GLY A 18 1.02 28.68 -24.28
C GLY A 18 -0.39 28.90 -24.84
N ALA A 19 -1.41 29.09 -24.00
CA ALA A 19 -2.75 29.40 -24.47
C ALA A 19 -2.84 30.87 -25.01
N THR A 20 -3.77 31.12 -25.92
CA THR A 20 -4.03 32.42 -26.44
C THR A 20 -5.46 32.88 -26.21
N ILE A 21 -5.66 34.15 -25.86
CA ILE A 21 -6.96 34.78 -25.73
C ILE A 21 -7.13 35.80 -26.83
N THR A 22 -8.24 35.76 -27.56
CA THR A 22 -8.60 36.81 -28.52
C THR A 22 -9.66 37.70 -27.88
N ILE A 23 -9.41 39.03 -27.93
CA ILE A 23 -10.39 40.04 -27.58
C ILE A 23 -10.82 40.70 -28.88
N ASP A 24 -12.06 40.54 -29.28
CA ASP A 24 -12.58 41.06 -30.56
C ASP A 24 -12.62 42.57 -30.60
N ALA A 25 -12.60 43.13 -31.80
CA ALA A 25 -12.78 44.56 -32.02
C ALA A 25 -14.09 45.06 -31.38
N GLY A 26 -14.02 46.20 -30.72
CA GLY A 26 -15.14 46.77 -29.96
C GLY A 26 -15.40 46.15 -28.60
N LYS A 27 -14.67 45.09 -28.22
CA LYS A 27 -14.78 44.41 -26.92
C LYS A 27 -13.64 44.83 -25.97
N THR A 28 -13.88 44.61 -24.67
CA THR A 28 -12.88 44.82 -23.60
C THR A 28 -12.46 43.49 -22.97
N THR A 29 -13.12 42.39 -23.27
CA THR A 29 -12.85 41.08 -22.65
C THR A 29 -12.77 39.96 -23.67
N GLY A 30 -11.90 38.99 -23.42
CA GLY A 30 -11.81 37.72 -24.10
C GLY A 30 -11.54 36.60 -23.10
N THR A 31 -11.85 35.38 -23.49
CA THR A 31 -11.66 34.19 -22.65
C THR A 31 -11.06 33.01 -23.41
N VAL A 32 -10.37 32.15 -22.71
CA VAL A 32 -9.93 30.81 -23.16
C VAL A 32 -10.17 29.82 -22.03
N THR A 33 -10.53 28.60 -22.37
CA THR A 33 -10.66 27.50 -21.41
C THR A 33 -9.50 26.53 -21.65
N VAL A 34 -8.84 26.13 -20.59
CA VAL A 34 -7.78 25.11 -20.58
C VAL A 34 -8.14 24.04 -19.54
N ASP A 35 -7.68 22.81 -19.77
CA ASP A 35 -7.90 21.74 -18.83
C ASP A 35 -7.09 22.00 -17.53
N ALA A 36 -7.65 21.63 -16.39
CA ALA A 36 -6.93 21.54 -15.13
C ALA A 36 -5.87 20.41 -15.21
N PRO A 37 -4.87 20.39 -14.30
CA PRO A 37 -4.01 19.23 -14.12
C PRO A 37 -4.84 17.93 -13.99
N LYS A 38 -4.30 16.82 -14.49
CA LYS A 38 -4.99 15.53 -14.44
C LYS A 38 -5.08 15.05 -12.99
N ASP A 39 -6.21 14.42 -12.71
CA ASP A 39 -6.49 13.74 -11.47
C ASP A 39 -5.65 12.46 -11.34
N ASP A 40 -5.17 12.15 -10.13
CA ASP A 40 -4.45 10.93 -9.80
C ASP A 40 -4.74 10.51 -8.34
N VAL A 41 -4.04 9.52 -7.79
CA VAL A 41 -4.29 8.97 -6.44
C VAL A 41 -3.48 9.63 -5.33
N TYR A 42 -2.75 10.72 -5.63
CA TYR A 42 -1.82 11.35 -4.68
C TYR A 42 -2.30 12.72 -4.21
N LYS A 43 -1.94 13.07 -2.97
CA LYS A 43 -2.18 14.41 -2.41
C LYS A 43 -1.27 15.43 -3.06
N ASP A 44 -1.76 16.13 -4.06
CA ASP A 44 -1.00 17.15 -4.77
C ASP A 44 -1.79 18.43 -5.08
N ALA A 45 -2.91 18.65 -4.38
CA ALA A 45 -3.67 19.90 -4.42
C ALA A 45 -2.76 21.13 -4.41
N GLY A 46 -2.97 22.03 -5.34
CA GLY A 46 -2.03 23.11 -5.56
C GLY A 46 -2.64 24.35 -6.19
N LYS A 47 -1.81 25.11 -6.86
CA LYS A 47 -2.21 26.31 -7.59
C LYS A 47 -1.66 26.27 -9.00
N VAL A 48 -2.50 26.65 -9.95
CA VAL A 48 -2.09 26.99 -11.31
C VAL A 48 -1.97 28.51 -11.40
N GLU A 49 -0.80 29.00 -11.73
CA GLU A 49 -0.52 30.42 -11.92
C GLU A 49 -0.16 30.69 -13.38
N VAL A 50 -0.85 31.64 -14.00
CA VAL A 50 -0.65 32.01 -15.41
C VAL A 50 -0.46 33.51 -15.53
N THR A 51 0.57 33.93 -16.26
CA THR A 51 0.87 35.32 -16.55
C THR A 51 0.66 35.65 -18.04
N ILE A 52 0.52 36.92 -18.36
CA ILE A 52 0.55 37.37 -19.75
C ILE A 52 2.01 37.50 -20.17
N GLU A 53 2.43 36.75 -21.20
CA GLU A 53 3.75 36.85 -21.79
C GLU A 53 3.80 37.96 -22.88
N GLY A 54 2.68 38.23 -23.54
CA GLY A 54 2.59 39.27 -24.54
C GLY A 54 1.15 39.54 -24.97
N ALA A 55 0.96 40.72 -25.54
CA ALA A 55 -0.28 41.12 -26.17
C ALA A 55 0.01 41.94 -27.45
N THR A 56 -0.74 41.67 -28.51
CA THR A 56 -0.58 42.35 -29.79
C THR A 56 -1.92 42.74 -30.42
N GLY A 57 -1.95 43.75 -31.24
CA GLY A 57 -3.18 44.26 -31.90
C GLY A 57 -3.87 45.37 -31.14
N GLY A 58 -5.19 45.54 -31.33
CA GLY A 58 -6.04 46.48 -30.59
C GLY A 58 -6.03 47.92 -31.10
N ASN A 59 -5.04 48.32 -31.93
CA ASN A 59 -4.86 49.69 -32.42
C ASN A 59 -4.79 50.74 -31.29
N PHE A 60 -4.11 50.36 -30.15
CA PHE A 60 -3.86 51.27 -29.03
C PHE A 60 -2.55 52.01 -29.23
N GLU A 61 -2.48 53.26 -28.73
CA GLU A 61 -1.23 54.03 -28.71
C GLU A 61 -0.16 53.35 -27.84
N ASN A 62 -0.62 52.73 -26.72
CA ASN A 62 0.25 51.99 -25.81
C ASN A 62 -0.54 50.85 -25.19
N LEU A 63 -0.17 49.60 -25.48
CA LEU A 63 -0.76 48.40 -24.90
C LEU A 63 0.23 47.75 -23.89
N VAL A 64 -0.04 47.83 -22.63
CA VAL A 64 0.83 47.32 -21.55
C VAL A 64 0.19 46.11 -20.86
N PRO A 65 0.75 44.88 -21.01
CA PRO A 65 0.28 43.72 -20.29
C PRO A 65 0.51 43.84 -18.77
N SER A 66 -0.46 43.36 -17.97
CA SER A 66 -0.28 43.24 -16.52
C SER A 66 0.73 42.14 -16.20
N ALA A 67 1.65 42.39 -15.26
CA ALA A 67 2.57 41.38 -14.73
C ALA A 67 1.97 40.56 -13.56
N VAL A 68 0.75 40.89 -13.12
CA VAL A 68 0.09 40.16 -12.02
C VAL A 68 -0.45 38.83 -12.52
N PRO A 69 -0.06 37.68 -11.92
CA PRO A 69 -0.55 36.37 -12.34
C PRO A 69 -2.04 36.21 -12.05
N ALA A 70 -2.72 35.46 -12.91
CA ALA A 70 -4.01 34.86 -12.60
C ALA A 70 -3.76 33.55 -11.87
N VAL A 71 -4.44 33.35 -10.73
CA VAL A 71 -4.24 32.20 -9.85
C VAL A 71 -5.53 31.41 -9.73
N THR A 72 -5.46 30.11 -9.96
CA THR A 72 -6.56 29.15 -9.73
C THR A 72 -6.10 28.11 -8.71
N ASN A 73 -6.86 27.92 -7.63
CA ASN A 73 -6.63 26.81 -6.71
C ASN A 73 -7.20 25.54 -7.34
N VAL A 74 -6.39 24.47 -7.33
CA VAL A 74 -6.79 23.13 -7.73
C VAL A 74 -6.90 22.30 -6.46
N THR A 75 -8.03 21.62 -6.32
CA THR A 75 -8.31 20.71 -5.18
C THR A 75 -8.31 19.28 -5.67
N ASP A 76 -7.76 18.36 -4.86
CA ASP A 76 -7.79 16.93 -5.18
C ASP A 76 -9.22 16.41 -5.18
N THR A 77 -9.50 15.49 -6.07
CA THR A 77 -10.64 14.57 -6.02
C THR A 77 -10.16 13.33 -5.24
N ILE A 78 -10.92 12.87 -4.24
CA ILE A 78 -10.44 11.77 -3.37
C ILE A 78 -10.57 10.44 -4.07
N ASP A 79 -9.42 9.82 -4.40
CA ASP A 79 -9.28 8.48 -4.94
C ASP A 79 -8.77 7.48 -3.88
N THR A 80 -9.48 6.34 -3.75
CA THR A 80 -9.13 5.31 -2.77
C THR A 80 -8.08 4.35 -3.33
N SER A 81 -6.94 4.25 -2.66
CA SER A 81 -5.88 3.28 -2.89
C SER A 81 -5.97 2.13 -1.88
N THR A 82 -6.21 0.91 -2.34
CA THR A 82 -6.36 -0.27 -1.47
C THR A 82 -5.08 -1.09 -1.42
N VAL A 83 -4.58 -1.35 -0.21
CA VAL A 83 -3.48 -2.30 0.04
C VAL A 83 -4.04 -3.70 0.23
N LYS A 84 -3.58 -4.65 -0.58
CA LYS A 84 -3.97 -6.07 -0.54
C LYS A 84 -2.84 -6.92 -0.01
N LEU A 85 -3.20 -8.03 0.68
CA LEU A 85 -2.26 -9.04 1.16
C LEU A 85 -2.41 -10.31 0.33
N SER A 86 -1.29 -10.97 0.04
CA SER A 86 -1.21 -12.35 -0.45
C SER A 86 -0.20 -13.14 0.36
N ALA A 87 -0.30 -14.47 0.34
CA ALA A 87 0.64 -15.37 1.00
C ALA A 87 0.87 -16.61 0.15
N ASP A 88 1.94 -17.35 0.44
CA ASP A 88 2.16 -18.70 -0.12
C ASP A 88 0.94 -19.58 0.19
N THR A 89 0.50 -20.37 -0.79
CA THR A 89 -0.69 -21.23 -0.64
C THR A 89 -0.44 -22.45 0.22
N SER A 90 0.80 -22.90 0.32
CA SER A 90 1.24 -24.03 1.14
C SER A 90 2.70 -23.90 1.56
N VAL A 91 3.04 -24.50 2.70
CA VAL A 91 4.40 -24.58 3.24
C VAL A 91 4.54 -25.91 4.00
N ALA A 92 5.75 -26.49 4.05
CA ALA A 92 6.06 -27.58 4.95
C ALA A 92 6.28 -27.03 6.38
N GLU A 93 6.07 -27.83 7.41
CA GLU A 93 6.48 -27.50 8.78
C GLU A 93 7.95 -27.08 8.85
N GLY A 94 8.27 -26.13 9.71
CA GLY A 94 9.60 -25.52 9.78
C GLY A 94 9.96 -24.65 8.59
N GLY A 95 9.16 -24.67 7.52
CA GLY A 95 9.38 -23.84 6.33
C GLY A 95 8.95 -22.38 6.52
N THR A 96 9.21 -21.56 5.51
CA THR A 96 8.96 -20.11 5.58
C THR A 96 7.76 -19.74 4.71
N VAL A 97 6.78 -19.06 5.29
CA VAL A 97 5.66 -18.41 4.60
C VAL A 97 6.05 -17.00 4.23
N THR A 98 5.89 -16.62 2.97
CA THR A 98 6.08 -15.25 2.49
C THR A 98 4.74 -14.54 2.37
N TYR A 99 4.61 -13.40 3.04
CA TYR A 99 3.49 -12.46 2.89
C TYR A 99 3.92 -11.33 1.96
N THR A 100 3.06 -10.99 1.00
CA THR A 100 3.28 -9.87 0.06
C THR A 100 2.13 -8.88 0.17
N ALA A 101 2.45 -7.64 0.52
CA ALA A 101 1.52 -6.52 0.45
C ALA A 101 1.68 -5.79 -0.89
N THR A 102 0.56 -5.43 -1.53
CA THR A 102 0.55 -4.76 -2.85
C THR A 102 -0.41 -3.58 -2.83
N VAL A 103 -0.01 -2.46 -3.43
CA VAL A 103 -0.83 -1.27 -3.69
C VAL A 103 -0.85 -0.97 -5.19
N GLY A 104 -1.93 -0.34 -5.68
CA GLY A 104 -2.18 -0.17 -7.12
C GLY A 104 -1.28 0.82 -7.84
N ALA A 105 -0.67 1.77 -7.11
CA ALA A 105 0.23 2.80 -7.66
C ALA A 105 1.53 2.88 -6.84
N PRO A 106 2.65 3.34 -7.43
CA PRO A 106 3.92 3.47 -6.71
C PRO A 106 3.80 4.36 -5.47
N VAL A 107 4.40 3.95 -4.36
CA VAL A 107 4.42 4.76 -3.13
C VAL A 107 5.21 6.05 -3.35
N THR A 108 4.65 7.20 -2.96
CA THR A 108 5.32 8.49 -2.98
C THR A 108 5.38 9.11 -1.58
N GLY A 109 6.21 10.11 -1.39
CA GLY A 109 6.38 10.81 -0.11
C GLY A 109 7.16 9.97 0.91
N SER A 110 6.46 9.18 1.72
CA SER A 110 7.06 8.28 2.73
C SER A 110 6.72 6.81 2.43
N PRO A 111 7.52 5.83 2.92
CA PRO A 111 7.15 4.42 2.80
C PRO A 111 5.78 4.12 3.39
N VAL A 112 5.06 3.16 2.79
CA VAL A 112 3.85 2.59 3.37
C VAL A 112 4.22 1.47 4.31
N VAL A 113 3.69 1.50 5.53
CA VAL A 113 3.85 0.46 6.55
C VAL A 113 2.53 -0.26 6.74
N VAL A 114 2.54 -1.57 6.50
CA VAL A 114 1.39 -2.48 6.62
C VAL A 114 1.57 -3.32 7.86
N THR A 115 0.63 -3.26 8.81
CA THR A 115 0.64 -4.07 10.03
C THR A 115 -0.24 -5.30 9.83
N LEU A 116 0.30 -6.48 10.17
CA LEU A 116 -0.39 -7.76 10.05
C LEU A 116 -0.95 -8.24 11.40
N ALA A 117 -1.94 -9.13 11.36
CA ALA A 117 -2.58 -9.67 12.55
C ALA A 117 -1.62 -10.50 13.43
N ASN A 118 -0.57 -11.11 12.87
CA ASN A 118 0.49 -11.79 13.62
C ASN A 118 1.53 -10.84 14.26
N GLY A 119 1.32 -9.53 14.20
CA GLY A 119 2.20 -8.51 14.77
C GLY A 119 3.38 -8.10 13.89
N GLN A 120 3.60 -8.74 12.75
CA GLN A 120 4.64 -8.35 11.81
C GLN A 120 4.25 -7.11 11.01
N THR A 121 5.25 -6.46 10.42
CA THR A 121 5.04 -5.33 9.51
C THR A 121 5.69 -5.60 8.16
N ILE A 122 5.04 -5.13 7.09
CA ILE A 122 5.59 -5.08 5.73
C ILE A 122 5.78 -3.61 5.37
N THR A 123 6.95 -3.29 4.84
CA THR A 123 7.23 -1.95 4.32
C THR A 123 7.25 -1.97 2.80
N ILE A 124 6.41 -1.11 2.18
CA ILE A 124 6.47 -0.83 0.74
C ILE A 124 7.27 0.46 0.58
N GLY A 125 8.44 0.36 -0.01
CA GLY A 125 9.36 1.49 -0.19
C GLY A 125 8.84 2.52 -1.19
N VAL A 126 9.35 3.75 -1.11
CA VAL A 126 9.07 4.81 -2.09
C VAL A 126 9.48 4.34 -3.49
N GLY A 127 8.61 4.57 -4.48
CA GLY A 127 8.77 4.10 -5.86
C GLY A 127 8.34 2.65 -6.08
N GLN A 128 8.01 1.90 -5.02
CA GLN A 128 7.58 0.50 -5.10
C GLN A 128 6.06 0.40 -5.00
N THR A 129 5.52 -0.72 -5.50
CA THR A 129 4.10 -1.11 -5.36
C THR A 129 3.93 -2.33 -4.46
N THR A 130 5.03 -2.99 -4.06
CA THR A 130 5.02 -4.22 -3.26
C THR A 130 6.06 -4.20 -2.16
N GLY A 131 5.76 -4.92 -1.07
CA GLY A 131 6.69 -5.23 0.01
C GLY A 131 6.43 -6.63 0.54
N THR A 132 7.39 -7.24 1.22
CA THR A 132 7.27 -8.60 1.73
C THR A 132 7.71 -8.70 3.20
N ALA A 133 7.15 -9.71 3.90
CA ALA A 133 7.65 -10.20 5.19
C ALA A 133 7.52 -11.72 5.22
N THR A 134 8.32 -12.38 6.06
CA THR A 134 8.32 -13.83 6.17
C THR A 134 8.03 -14.27 7.61
N ALA A 135 7.36 -15.41 7.77
CA ALA A 135 7.15 -16.07 9.05
C ALA A 135 7.47 -17.57 8.92
N VAL A 136 7.97 -18.18 9.99
CA VAL A 136 8.25 -19.62 10.00
C VAL A 136 6.99 -20.38 10.47
N ALA A 137 6.61 -21.41 9.72
CA ALA A 137 5.59 -22.37 10.16
C ALA A 137 6.17 -23.21 11.31
N ALA A 138 5.38 -23.39 12.38
CA ALA A 138 5.81 -24.25 13.49
C ALA A 138 6.08 -25.67 12.99
N ASN A 139 7.07 -26.34 13.58
CA ASN A 139 7.32 -27.76 13.39
C ASN A 139 7.04 -28.49 14.71
N ASP A 140 6.34 -29.61 14.66
CA ASP A 140 6.09 -30.48 15.81
C ASP A 140 6.13 -31.95 15.38
N ALA A 141 5.94 -32.88 16.30
CA ALA A 141 5.99 -34.31 16.00
C ALA A 141 4.59 -34.95 15.89
N LEU A 142 3.56 -34.16 15.71
CA LEU A 142 2.16 -34.59 15.61
C LEU A 142 1.69 -34.50 14.13
N THR A 143 0.74 -35.33 13.77
CA THR A 143 0.10 -35.28 12.46
C THR A 143 -1.02 -34.25 12.42
N GLY A 144 -1.12 -33.51 11.32
CA GLY A 144 -2.25 -32.64 11.03
C GLY A 144 -2.11 -31.22 11.58
N ASN A 145 -1.62 -30.31 10.76
CA ASN A 145 -1.48 -28.91 11.10
C ASN A 145 -2.68 -28.05 10.68
N ALA A 146 -3.06 -27.11 11.54
CA ALA A 146 -4.03 -26.09 11.18
C ALA A 146 -3.42 -25.11 10.15
N PRO A 147 -4.18 -24.63 9.17
CA PRO A 147 -3.72 -23.60 8.28
C PRO A 147 -3.28 -22.32 9.02
N ILE A 148 -2.20 -21.70 8.56
CA ILE A 148 -1.77 -20.38 9.05
C ILE A 148 -2.61 -19.32 8.36
N THR A 149 -3.33 -18.52 9.15
CA THR A 149 -4.12 -17.40 8.64
C THR A 149 -3.51 -16.06 9.06
N ASN A 150 -3.55 -15.07 8.19
CA ASN A 150 -3.10 -13.72 8.50
C ASN A 150 -3.96 -12.69 7.75
N SER A 151 -3.95 -11.44 8.17
CA SER A 151 -4.68 -10.35 7.53
C SER A 151 -3.99 -9.01 7.81
N ILE A 152 -4.36 -7.97 7.06
CA ILE A 152 -3.94 -6.61 7.37
C ILE A 152 -4.82 -6.06 8.50
N THR A 153 -4.20 -5.52 9.54
CA THR A 153 -4.88 -4.83 10.64
C THR A 153 -4.82 -3.30 10.50
N GLY A 154 -3.79 -2.79 9.84
CA GLY A 154 -3.61 -1.36 9.60
C GLY A 154 -2.62 -1.05 8.49
N VAL A 155 -2.78 0.15 7.90
CA VAL A 155 -1.86 0.73 6.92
C VAL A 155 -1.61 2.19 7.26
N THR A 156 -0.38 2.66 7.08
CA THR A 156 0.02 4.05 7.32
C THR A 156 1.12 4.47 6.35
N GLY A 157 1.31 5.78 6.17
CA GLY A 157 2.34 6.33 5.29
C GLY A 157 1.88 6.50 3.85
N GLY A 158 2.84 6.71 2.94
CA GLY A 158 2.56 7.10 1.56
C GLY A 158 1.99 8.52 1.45
N ASN A 159 1.85 8.99 0.23
CA ASN A 159 1.20 10.27 -0.09
C ASN A 159 -0.10 10.05 -0.87
N PHE A 160 -0.83 8.97 -0.56
CA PHE A 160 -2.12 8.68 -1.16
C PHE A 160 -3.21 9.56 -0.57
N GLU A 161 -4.22 9.93 -1.35
CA GLU A 161 -5.36 10.72 -0.90
C GLU A 161 -6.18 9.96 0.14
N ASP A 162 -6.52 8.69 -0.16
CA ASP A 162 -7.19 7.77 0.75
C ASP A 162 -6.53 6.38 0.65
N LEU A 163 -5.77 5.99 1.67
CA LEU A 163 -5.10 4.69 1.74
C LEU A 163 -5.86 3.76 2.68
N VAL A 164 -6.41 2.68 2.15
CA VAL A 164 -7.21 1.71 2.91
C VAL A 164 -6.60 0.30 2.86
N ALA A 165 -6.87 -0.50 3.90
CA ALA A 165 -6.48 -1.90 3.98
C ALA A 165 -7.61 -2.82 3.50
N ASP A 166 -7.31 -3.76 2.61
CA ASP A 166 -8.15 -4.94 2.41
C ASP A 166 -7.88 -5.90 3.59
N LYS A 167 -8.88 -6.06 4.46
CA LYS A 167 -8.81 -6.90 5.67
C LYS A 167 -9.15 -8.36 5.41
N THR A 168 -9.35 -8.76 4.15
CA THR A 168 -9.62 -10.16 3.79
C THR A 168 -8.46 -11.04 4.24
N PRO A 169 -8.72 -12.10 5.05
CA PRO A 169 -7.67 -13.00 5.50
C PRO A 169 -7.08 -13.81 4.35
N VAL A 170 -5.77 -14.04 4.41
CA VAL A 170 -5.06 -15.00 3.59
C VAL A 170 -4.75 -16.25 4.39
N SER A 171 -4.69 -17.42 3.75
CA SER A 171 -4.49 -18.72 4.39
C SER A 171 -3.41 -19.51 3.68
N THR A 172 -2.49 -20.10 4.45
CA THR A 172 -1.43 -20.99 3.97
C THR A 172 -1.65 -22.37 4.59
N SER A 173 -1.77 -23.41 3.77
CA SER A 173 -1.81 -24.80 4.24
C SER A 173 -0.45 -25.22 4.76
N VAL A 174 -0.40 -25.94 5.90
CA VAL A 174 0.85 -26.49 6.42
C VAL A 174 0.84 -28.01 6.20
N THR A 175 1.90 -28.54 5.57
CA THR A 175 2.10 -29.96 5.33
C THR A 175 3.08 -30.52 6.34
N ASP A 176 2.72 -31.68 6.93
CA ASP A 176 3.57 -32.36 7.91
C ASP A 176 4.91 -32.82 7.28
N VAL A 177 5.97 -32.66 8.07
CA VAL A 177 7.26 -33.34 7.85
C VAL A 177 7.40 -34.43 8.89
N PRO A 178 7.55 -35.71 8.50
CA PRO A 178 7.57 -36.79 9.47
C PRO A 178 8.73 -36.70 10.45
N ASP A 179 8.42 -36.53 11.74
CA ASP A 179 9.34 -36.55 12.85
C ASP A 179 9.30 -37.88 13.59
N THR A 180 10.46 -38.36 14.06
CA THR A 180 10.54 -39.61 14.78
C THR A 180 10.32 -39.42 16.28
N THR A 181 9.28 -40.07 16.83
CA THR A 181 9.07 -40.19 18.28
C THR A 181 9.47 -41.59 18.73
N THR A 182 10.40 -41.68 19.66
CA THR A 182 10.81 -42.96 20.24
C THR A 182 10.17 -43.19 21.58
N LEU A 183 9.78 -44.45 21.81
CA LEU A 183 9.27 -44.94 23.09
C LEU A 183 10.35 -45.74 23.78
N SER A 184 10.71 -45.39 25.00
CA SER A 184 11.63 -46.15 25.86
C SER A 184 10.93 -46.70 27.08
N LEU A 185 11.44 -47.82 27.59
CA LEU A 185 10.97 -48.46 28.81
C LEU A 185 12.10 -48.52 29.83
N SER A 186 11.83 -48.18 31.07
CA SER A 186 12.72 -48.36 32.21
C SER A 186 11.96 -49.04 33.37
N ALA A 187 12.71 -49.61 34.30
CA ALA A 187 12.16 -50.23 35.48
C ALA A 187 12.92 -49.76 36.75
N SER A 188 12.35 -50.00 37.92
CA SER A 188 13.04 -49.82 39.21
C SER A 188 14.36 -50.59 39.22
N ASN A 189 15.46 -49.92 39.59
CA ASN A 189 16.81 -50.55 39.57
C ASN A 189 16.95 -51.74 40.54
N SER A 190 16.20 -51.76 41.60
CA SER A 190 16.15 -52.86 42.58
C SER A 190 14.84 -52.84 43.35
N VAL A 191 14.42 -53.98 43.78
CA VAL A 191 13.24 -54.16 44.66
C VAL A 191 13.49 -55.34 45.58
N ALA A 192 12.98 -55.34 46.83
CA ALA A 192 13.01 -56.48 47.74
C ALA A 192 12.06 -57.57 47.24
N GLU A 193 12.33 -58.82 47.60
CA GLU A 193 11.41 -59.94 47.37
C GLU A 193 10.01 -59.63 47.88
N GLY A 194 8.96 -59.91 47.12
CA GLY A 194 7.58 -59.54 47.42
C GLY A 194 7.20 -58.09 47.22
N GLY A 195 8.15 -57.22 46.85
CA GLY A 195 7.89 -55.80 46.49
C GLY A 195 7.32 -55.62 45.11
N GLN A 196 7.05 -54.37 44.75
CA GLN A 196 6.47 -54.00 43.46
C GLN A 196 7.53 -53.39 42.52
N ILE A 197 7.56 -53.86 41.28
CA ILE A 197 8.40 -53.29 40.23
C ILE A 197 7.59 -52.20 39.51
N THR A 198 8.14 -51.00 39.43
CA THR A 198 7.57 -49.92 38.63
C THR A 198 8.24 -49.87 37.26
N TYR A 199 7.43 -50.01 36.21
CA TYR A 199 7.84 -49.81 34.83
C TYR A 199 7.42 -48.42 34.41
N THR A 200 8.32 -47.69 33.73
CA THR A 200 8.06 -46.35 33.24
C THR A 200 8.30 -46.32 31.70
N ALA A 201 7.25 -45.98 30.97
CA ALA A 201 7.31 -45.72 29.53
C ALA A 201 7.50 -44.23 29.30
N THR A 202 8.47 -43.84 28.46
CA THR A 202 8.80 -42.45 28.18
C THR A 202 8.85 -42.23 26.66
N LEU A 203 8.17 -41.18 26.20
CA LEU A 203 8.21 -40.70 24.81
C LEU A 203 9.20 -39.54 24.69
N THR A 204 9.90 -39.43 23.54
CA THR A 204 10.80 -38.30 23.26
C THR A 204 10.02 -37.02 22.95
N ASN A 205 8.80 -37.12 22.43
CA ASN A 205 7.90 -36.02 22.16
C ASN A 205 6.54 -36.25 22.85
N ALA A 206 5.89 -35.18 23.25
CA ALA A 206 4.57 -35.26 23.87
C ALA A 206 3.54 -35.82 22.89
N ALA A 207 2.71 -36.75 23.39
CA ALA A 207 1.61 -37.33 22.60
C ALA A 207 0.44 -36.36 22.49
N GLY A 208 -0.12 -36.17 21.30
CA GLY A 208 -1.32 -35.37 21.05
C GLY A 208 -2.62 -36.08 21.48
N SER A 209 -2.57 -37.42 21.69
CA SER A 209 -3.67 -38.24 22.19
C SER A 209 -3.11 -39.35 23.09
N PRO A 210 -3.95 -40.02 23.94
CA PRO A 210 -3.48 -41.12 24.80
C PRO A 210 -2.80 -42.24 24.00
N VAL A 211 -1.63 -42.68 24.50
CA VAL A 211 -0.86 -43.82 23.95
C VAL A 211 -0.98 -44.98 24.92
N THR A 212 -1.40 -46.15 24.43
CA THR A 212 -1.43 -47.41 25.21
C THR A 212 -0.21 -48.25 24.87
N VAL A 213 0.55 -48.64 25.89
CA VAL A 213 1.72 -49.52 25.76
C VAL A 213 1.32 -50.90 26.34
N THR A 214 1.38 -51.95 25.49
CA THR A 214 1.06 -53.32 25.84
C THR A 214 2.31 -54.20 25.84
#